data_bdf2b38d8dc65ef98e450e77978ee381
#
_entry.id   bdf2b38d8dc65ef98e450e77978ee381
#
_cell.length_a   1.000
_cell.length_b   1.000
_cell.length_c   1.000
_cell.angle_alpha   90.00
_cell.angle_beta   90.00
_cell.angle_gamma   90.00
#
_symmetry.space_group_name_H-M   'P 1'
#
loop_
_entity.id
_entity.type
_entity.pdbx_description
1 polymer ?
#
loop_
_entity_poly.entity_id
_entity_poly.type
_entity_poly.pdbx_seq_one_letter_code
_entity_poly.pdbx_strand_id
1 'polypeptide(L)'
;MLKRLQFITRQTKGFLLPFALFALALSIFLLTYEKGAEVLMINQYSTPLLDKVFLWITDLGLGSVLAISGILLSIWSFRWSILVLGSLSWVGILTFMFKRMVFVSETRPMHYFYYADFHRYIHDAPLIYFHSFPSGHTMAAFGFFSMLSYLSGKSILGAVFFLIAFLIGFSRIYLLQHFGGDVLAGSILGIIACLLSILIFDGLLHLNNRSRLRKGLWHLLAGGTD
;
A
#
# COMPACT_ATOMS: atom_id res chain seq x y z
N MET A 1 -6.39 -24.31 -7.98
CA MET A 1 -6.45 -22.82 -7.93
C MET A 1 -7.54 -22.35 -6.95
N LEU A 2 -8.80 -22.75 -7.08
CA LEU A 2 -9.90 -22.24 -6.24
C LEU A 2 -9.68 -22.45 -4.72
N LYS A 3 -9.30 -23.65 -4.27
CA LYS A 3 -9.02 -23.94 -2.85
C LYS A 3 -7.91 -23.03 -2.28
N ARG A 4 -6.91 -22.65 -3.10
CA ARG A 4 -5.82 -21.77 -2.68
C ARG A 4 -6.32 -20.32 -2.54
N LEU A 5 -7.13 -19.82 -3.47
CA LEU A 5 -7.75 -18.50 -3.35
C LEU A 5 -8.63 -18.40 -2.11
N GLN A 6 -9.45 -19.42 -1.83
CA GLN A 6 -10.25 -19.49 -0.60
C GLN A 6 -9.37 -19.45 0.66
N PHE A 7 -8.23 -20.17 0.66
CA PHE A 7 -7.29 -20.12 1.77
C PHE A 7 -6.70 -18.72 1.94
N ILE A 8 -6.22 -18.07 0.86
CA ILE A 8 -5.68 -16.72 0.91
C ILE A 8 -6.73 -15.75 1.45
N THR A 9 -7.95 -15.78 0.91
CA THR A 9 -9.05 -14.92 1.36
C THR A 9 -9.36 -15.12 2.85
N ARG A 10 -9.35 -16.36 3.33
CA ARG A 10 -9.55 -16.66 4.76
C ARG A 10 -8.44 -16.08 5.64
N GLN A 11 -7.18 -16.15 5.20
CA GLN A 11 -6.04 -15.58 5.92
C GLN A 11 -6.08 -14.05 5.96
N THR A 12 -6.55 -13.43 4.88
CA THR A 12 -6.56 -11.96 4.72
C THR A 12 -7.92 -11.32 5.00
N LYS A 13 -8.93 -12.07 5.48
CA LYS A 13 -10.31 -11.56 5.65
C LYS A 13 -10.38 -10.28 6.51
N GLY A 14 -9.55 -10.19 7.55
CA GLY A 14 -9.51 -9.03 8.44
C GLY A 14 -9.00 -7.76 7.75
N PHE A 15 -8.21 -7.90 6.70
CA PHE A 15 -7.75 -6.79 5.84
C PHE A 15 -8.76 -6.52 4.71
N LEU A 16 -9.22 -7.57 4.04
CA LEU A 16 -10.05 -7.44 2.84
C LEU A 16 -11.46 -6.92 3.12
N LEU A 17 -12.07 -7.27 4.27
CA LEU A 17 -13.41 -6.80 4.59
C LEU A 17 -13.46 -5.27 4.78
N PRO A 18 -12.67 -4.64 5.67
CA PRO A 18 -12.67 -3.19 5.79
C PRO A 18 -12.16 -2.52 4.50
N PHE A 19 -11.27 -3.15 3.75
CA PHE A 19 -10.87 -2.66 2.42
C PHE A 19 -12.06 -2.60 1.45
N ALA A 20 -12.88 -3.65 1.38
CA ALA A 20 -14.05 -3.68 0.49
C ALA A 20 -15.06 -2.57 0.84
N LEU A 21 -15.29 -2.32 2.14
CA LEU A 21 -16.15 -1.23 2.59
C LEU A 21 -15.56 0.14 2.22
N PHE A 22 -14.26 0.35 2.43
CA PHE A 22 -13.56 1.56 2.02
C PHE A 22 -13.63 1.77 0.50
N ALA A 23 -13.30 0.74 -0.28
CA ALA A 23 -13.32 0.83 -1.74
C ALA A 23 -14.71 1.14 -2.29
N LEU A 24 -15.75 0.52 -1.72
CA LEU A 24 -17.14 0.81 -2.08
C LEU A 24 -17.52 2.26 -1.74
N ALA A 25 -17.26 2.70 -0.51
CA ALA A 25 -17.58 4.06 -0.07
C ALA A 25 -16.85 5.12 -0.92
N LEU A 26 -15.55 4.94 -1.16
CA LEU A 26 -14.77 5.85 -1.99
C LEU A 26 -15.25 5.82 -3.45
N SER A 27 -15.60 4.65 -4.00
CA SER A 27 -16.15 4.55 -5.36
C SER A 27 -17.48 5.30 -5.50
N ILE A 28 -18.39 5.15 -4.53
CA ILE A 28 -19.66 5.89 -4.51
C ILE A 28 -19.38 7.39 -4.46
N PHE A 29 -18.46 7.83 -3.59
CA PHE A 29 -18.08 9.25 -3.51
C PHE A 29 -17.58 9.78 -4.86
N LEU A 30 -16.63 9.07 -5.49
CA LEU A 30 -16.02 9.47 -6.76
C LEU A 30 -17.00 9.47 -7.95
N LEU A 31 -18.08 8.69 -7.87
CA LEU A 31 -19.16 8.70 -8.87
C LEU A 31 -20.19 9.80 -8.63
N THR A 32 -20.29 10.32 -7.40
CA THR A 32 -21.30 11.31 -7.01
C THR A 32 -20.78 12.73 -7.11
N TYR A 33 -19.49 12.94 -6.84
CA TYR A 33 -18.87 14.26 -6.77
C TYR A 33 -17.86 14.45 -7.91
N GLU A 34 -17.61 15.72 -8.25
CA GLU A 34 -16.60 16.10 -9.25
C GLU A 34 -15.19 15.72 -8.82
N LYS A 35 -14.30 15.53 -9.82
CA LYS A 35 -12.89 15.18 -9.57
C LYS A 35 -12.23 16.17 -8.61
N GLY A 36 -11.70 15.67 -7.52
CA GLY A 36 -10.97 16.44 -6.53
C GLY A 36 -11.81 17.09 -5.44
N ALA A 37 -13.14 16.86 -5.42
CA ALA A 37 -13.99 17.34 -4.33
C ALA A 37 -13.48 16.84 -2.98
N GLU A 38 -13.02 15.59 -2.88
CA GLU A 38 -12.43 15.02 -1.67
C GLU A 38 -11.18 15.77 -1.22
N VAL A 39 -10.36 16.23 -2.16
CA VAL A 39 -9.14 16.99 -1.86
C VAL A 39 -9.50 18.33 -1.22
N LEU A 40 -10.43 19.07 -1.83
CA LEU A 40 -10.87 20.36 -1.31
C LEU A 40 -11.58 20.23 0.04
N MET A 41 -12.48 19.23 0.18
CA MET A 41 -13.18 18.96 1.43
C MET A 41 -12.21 18.64 2.57
N ILE A 42 -11.22 17.79 2.34
CA ILE A 42 -10.21 17.42 3.36
C ILE A 42 -9.32 18.60 3.68
N ASN A 43 -8.94 19.42 2.68
CA ASN A 43 -8.06 20.56 2.88
C ASN A 43 -8.67 21.61 3.80
N GLN A 44 -10.00 21.77 3.84
CA GLN A 44 -10.68 22.68 4.76
C GLN A 44 -10.43 22.39 6.26
N TYR A 45 -10.12 21.12 6.57
CA TYR A 45 -9.81 20.68 7.95
C TYR A 45 -8.32 20.58 8.23
N SER A 46 -7.46 21.08 7.32
CA SER A 46 -6.02 21.02 7.50
C SER A 46 -5.54 21.96 8.61
N THR A 47 -4.58 21.49 9.40
CA THR A 47 -3.96 22.24 10.51
C THR A 47 -2.45 21.96 10.55
N PRO A 48 -1.62 22.89 11.13
CA PRO A 48 -0.18 22.68 11.24
C PRO A 48 0.20 21.39 11.99
N LEU A 49 -0.61 20.96 12.95
CA LEU A 49 -0.39 19.70 13.67
C LEU A 49 -0.65 18.50 12.77
N LEU A 50 -1.79 18.49 12.06
CA LEU A 50 -2.14 17.41 11.14
C LEU A 50 -1.17 17.34 9.96
N ASP A 51 -0.63 18.46 9.48
CA ASP A 51 0.40 18.48 8.43
C ASP A 51 1.60 17.64 8.86
N LYS A 52 2.14 17.89 10.06
CA LYS A 52 3.26 17.09 10.60
C LYS A 52 2.90 15.62 10.77
N VAL A 53 1.74 15.32 11.31
CA VAL A 53 1.27 13.94 11.52
C VAL A 53 1.19 13.19 10.19
N PHE A 54 0.58 13.79 9.15
CA PHE A 54 0.44 13.12 7.86
C PHE A 54 1.73 13.07 7.05
N LEU A 55 2.69 13.99 7.26
CA LEU A 55 4.04 13.86 6.74
C LEU A 55 4.75 12.64 7.34
N TRP A 56 4.67 12.42 8.65
CA TRP A 56 5.21 11.21 9.29
C TRP A 56 4.53 9.92 8.80
N ILE A 57 3.19 9.94 8.69
CA ILE A 57 2.43 8.78 8.20
C ILE A 57 2.80 8.44 6.77
N THR A 58 2.95 9.44 5.89
CA THR A 58 3.30 9.17 4.49
C THR A 58 4.68 8.55 4.34
N ASP A 59 5.64 8.89 5.20
CA ASP A 59 7.00 8.32 5.17
C ASP A 59 7.01 6.82 5.43
N LEU A 60 6.05 6.30 6.22
CA LEU A 60 5.86 4.86 6.38
C LEU A 60 5.47 4.15 5.08
N GLY A 61 4.94 4.88 4.09
CA GLY A 61 4.59 4.37 2.76
C GLY A 61 5.71 4.46 1.73
N LEU A 62 6.89 4.98 2.11
CA LEU A 62 8.06 5.01 1.24
C LEU A 62 8.50 3.58 0.89
N GLY A 63 8.67 3.32 -0.40
CA GLY A 63 9.10 2.01 -0.89
C GLY A 63 10.40 1.52 -0.27
N SER A 64 11.34 2.45 0.03
CA SER A 64 12.60 2.15 0.74
C SER A 64 12.38 1.68 2.18
N VAL A 65 11.51 2.35 2.93
CA VAL A 65 11.16 1.99 4.32
C VAL A 65 10.53 0.60 4.35
N LEU A 66 9.59 0.33 3.44
CA LEU A 66 8.93 -0.97 3.35
C LEU A 66 9.87 -2.07 2.86
N ALA A 67 10.80 -1.76 1.95
CA ALA A 67 11.81 -2.72 1.49
C ALA A 67 12.80 -3.09 2.62
N ILE A 68 13.29 -2.11 3.38
CA ILE A 68 14.13 -2.36 4.55
C ILE A 68 13.38 -3.23 5.56
N SER A 69 12.11 -2.91 5.85
CA SER A 69 11.27 -3.73 6.73
C SER A 69 11.11 -5.16 6.20
N GLY A 70 10.95 -5.32 4.88
CA GLY A 70 10.91 -6.63 4.21
C GLY A 70 12.21 -7.42 4.35
N ILE A 71 13.36 -6.77 4.26
CA ILE A 71 14.68 -7.38 4.48
C ILE A 71 14.81 -7.81 5.95
N LEU A 72 14.43 -6.96 6.90
CA LEU A 72 14.50 -7.27 8.33
C LEU A 72 13.66 -8.49 8.72
N LEU A 73 12.58 -8.79 8.00
CA LEU A 73 11.80 -10.01 8.22
C LEU A 73 12.60 -11.29 7.97
N SER A 74 13.73 -11.24 7.24
CA SER A 74 14.64 -12.38 7.05
C SER A 74 15.27 -12.85 8.38
N ILE A 75 15.31 -12.01 9.41
CA ILE A 75 15.77 -12.38 10.75
C ILE A 75 14.90 -13.51 11.32
N TRP A 76 13.59 -13.45 11.08
CA TRP A 76 12.61 -14.44 11.58
C TRP A 76 12.30 -15.54 10.57
N SER A 77 12.18 -15.16 9.27
CA SER A 77 11.84 -16.12 8.21
C SER A 77 12.26 -15.60 6.83
N PHE A 78 13.11 -16.33 6.14
CA PHE A 78 13.46 -16.00 4.75
C PHE A 78 12.24 -16.03 3.82
N ARG A 79 11.28 -16.95 4.06
CA ARG A 79 10.03 -16.99 3.29
C ARG A 79 9.24 -15.69 3.42
N TRP A 80 9.14 -15.13 4.61
CA TRP A 80 8.42 -13.87 4.84
C TRP A 80 9.07 -12.72 4.07
N SER A 81 10.39 -12.62 4.17
CA SER A 81 11.18 -11.62 3.44
C SER A 81 10.96 -11.75 1.92
N ILE A 82 11.07 -12.96 1.36
CA ILE A 82 10.88 -13.20 -0.08
C ILE A 82 9.47 -12.81 -0.53
N LEU A 83 8.44 -13.16 0.22
CA LEU A 83 7.05 -12.83 -0.13
C LEU A 83 6.81 -11.33 -0.12
N VAL A 84 7.29 -10.63 0.92
CA VAL A 84 7.15 -9.17 1.04
C VAL A 84 7.93 -8.46 -0.06
N LEU A 85 9.20 -8.79 -0.26
CA LEU A 85 10.03 -8.17 -1.29
C LEU A 85 9.51 -8.48 -2.70
N GLY A 86 9.00 -9.69 -2.92
CA GLY A 86 8.32 -10.07 -4.16
C GLY A 86 7.07 -9.22 -4.43
N SER A 87 6.25 -8.94 -3.40
CA SER A 87 5.12 -8.03 -3.51
C SER A 87 5.57 -6.61 -3.86
N LEU A 88 6.59 -6.08 -3.18
CA LEU A 88 7.14 -4.76 -3.46
C LEU A 88 7.80 -4.66 -4.85
N SER A 89 8.40 -5.74 -5.34
CA SER A 89 8.93 -5.80 -6.71
C SER A 89 7.80 -5.65 -7.74
N TRP A 90 6.67 -6.35 -7.55
CA TRP A 90 5.48 -6.17 -8.37
C TRP A 90 4.94 -4.75 -8.30
N VAL A 91 4.90 -4.14 -7.11
CA VAL A 91 4.55 -2.72 -6.94
C VAL A 91 5.45 -1.82 -7.78
N GLY A 92 6.78 -2.05 -7.75
CA GLY A 92 7.74 -1.30 -8.57
C GLY A 92 7.46 -1.42 -10.07
N ILE A 93 7.24 -2.65 -10.55
CA ILE A 93 6.92 -2.94 -11.96
C ILE A 93 5.63 -2.23 -12.38
N LEU A 94 4.55 -2.41 -11.60
CA LEU A 94 3.26 -1.80 -11.90
C LEU A 94 3.33 -0.26 -11.84
N THR A 95 4.03 0.31 -10.85
CA THR A 95 4.23 1.74 -10.75
C THR A 95 4.97 2.30 -11.97
N PHE A 96 6.04 1.63 -12.39
CA PHE A 96 6.78 2.01 -13.59
C PHE A 96 5.91 1.96 -14.84
N MET A 97 5.23 0.83 -15.07
CA MET A 97 4.34 0.65 -16.23
C MET A 97 3.26 1.72 -16.30
N PHE A 98 2.49 1.90 -15.22
CA PHE A 98 1.38 2.83 -15.24
C PHE A 98 1.84 4.29 -15.35
N LYS A 99 2.85 4.70 -14.59
CA LYS A 99 3.30 6.11 -14.58
C LYS A 99 4.15 6.52 -15.77
N ARG A 100 4.89 5.58 -16.36
CA ARG A 100 5.84 5.91 -17.43
C ARG A 100 5.37 5.48 -18.82
N MET A 101 4.41 4.55 -18.91
CA MET A 101 3.96 4.02 -20.20
C MET A 101 2.49 4.32 -20.50
N VAL A 102 1.62 4.36 -19.47
CA VAL A 102 0.17 4.46 -19.67
C VAL A 102 -0.35 5.85 -19.29
N PHE A 103 -0.07 6.34 -18.08
CA PHE A 103 -0.62 7.58 -17.54
C PHE A 103 0.46 8.65 -17.32
N VAL A 104 1.21 8.96 -18.38
CA VAL A 104 2.40 9.84 -18.29
C VAL A 104 2.04 11.28 -17.94
N SER A 105 0.90 11.78 -18.44
CA SER A 105 0.48 13.18 -18.35
C SER A 105 -0.50 13.47 -17.21
N GLU A 106 -0.89 12.47 -16.42
CA GLU A 106 -1.85 12.69 -15.32
C GLU A 106 -1.33 13.70 -14.30
N THR A 107 -2.12 14.75 -14.11
CA THR A 107 -1.79 15.86 -13.22
C THR A 107 -2.17 15.56 -11.77
N ARG A 108 -1.40 16.10 -10.84
CA ARG A 108 -1.67 16.03 -9.39
C ARG A 108 -2.56 17.19 -8.94
N PRO A 109 -3.18 17.09 -7.75
CA PRO A 109 -4.06 18.15 -7.23
C PRO A 109 -3.44 19.54 -7.28
N MET A 110 -2.17 19.71 -6.91
CA MET A 110 -1.47 20.99 -6.95
C MET A 110 -1.39 21.64 -8.34
N HIS A 111 -1.31 20.83 -9.40
CA HIS A 111 -1.35 21.36 -10.77
C HIS A 111 -2.78 21.52 -11.28
N TYR A 112 -3.66 20.58 -10.95
CA TYR A 112 -5.06 20.58 -11.40
C TYR A 112 -5.82 21.80 -10.85
N PHE A 113 -5.56 22.15 -9.59
CA PHE A 113 -6.17 23.29 -8.90
C PHE A 113 -5.27 24.54 -8.88
N TYR A 114 -4.45 24.75 -9.91
CA TYR A 114 -3.45 25.82 -9.95
C TYR A 114 -4.00 27.23 -9.59
N TYR A 115 -5.29 27.48 -9.94
CA TYR A 115 -5.99 28.75 -9.65
C TYR A 115 -7.03 28.61 -8.52
N ALA A 116 -7.12 27.47 -7.86
CA ALA A 116 -8.07 27.31 -6.76
C ALA A 116 -7.49 27.85 -5.44
N ASP A 117 -8.34 28.54 -4.69
CA ASP A 117 -8.00 28.95 -3.34
C ASP A 117 -8.09 27.75 -2.39
N PHE A 118 -6.98 27.06 -2.19
CA PHE A 118 -6.88 26.11 -1.10
C PHE A 118 -7.00 26.86 0.24
N HIS A 119 -7.73 26.26 1.18
CA HIS A 119 -7.77 26.76 2.55
C HIS A 119 -6.35 26.85 3.11
N ARG A 120 -5.49 25.89 2.75
CA ARG A 120 -4.12 25.85 3.22
C ARG A 120 -3.20 25.10 2.26
N TYR A 121 -2.04 25.68 1.98
CA TYR A 121 -0.92 25.03 1.32
C TYR A 121 -0.03 24.36 2.37
N ILE A 122 0.35 23.11 2.12
CA ILE A 122 1.23 22.34 3.02
C ILE A 122 2.67 22.47 2.52
N HIS A 123 3.38 23.45 3.07
CA HIS A 123 4.70 23.89 2.58
C HIS A 123 5.78 22.81 2.66
N ASP A 124 5.69 21.91 3.65
CA ASP A 124 6.68 20.83 3.84
C ASP A 124 6.42 19.62 2.93
N ALA A 125 5.31 19.59 2.21
CA ALA A 125 5.04 18.53 1.24
C ALA A 125 5.75 18.80 -0.09
N PRO A 126 6.33 17.77 -0.75
CA PRO A 126 7.02 17.95 -2.02
C PRO A 126 6.09 18.49 -3.10
N LEU A 127 6.50 19.53 -3.83
CA LEU A 127 5.74 20.05 -4.95
C LEU A 127 5.98 19.18 -6.20
N ILE A 128 5.05 18.29 -6.47
CA ILE A 128 5.09 17.41 -7.66
C ILE A 128 3.80 17.65 -8.46
N TYR A 129 3.92 17.87 -9.75
CA TYR A 129 2.81 18.29 -10.60
C TYR A 129 2.22 17.18 -11.48
N PHE A 130 3.04 16.20 -11.89
CA PHE A 130 2.68 15.16 -12.84
C PHE A 130 2.84 13.74 -12.27
N HIS A 131 2.49 12.75 -13.09
CA HIS A 131 2.54 11.33 -12.75
C HIS A 131 1.68 10.99 -11.52
N SER A 132 0.44 11.52 -11.49
CA SER A 132 -0.46 11.29 -10.37
C SER A 132 -0.89 9.82 -10.28
N PHE A 133 -1.39 9.27 -11.37
CA PHE A 133 -2.04 7.96 -11.39
C PHE A 133 -1.08 6.79 -11.70
N PRO A 134 -1.20 5.69 -10.97
CA PRO A 134 -1.80 5.52 -9.65
C PRO A 134 -0.88 5.97 -8.50
N SER A 135 -1.38 6.06 -7.26
CA SER A 135 -0.57 6.42 -6.09
C SER A 135 0.41 5.31 -5.71
N GLY A 136 1.72 5.59 -5.87
CA GLY A 136 2.79 4.63 -5.58
C GLY A 136 2.94 4.31 -4.08
N HIS A 137 2.82 5.32 -3.19
CA HIS A 137 2.84 5.12 -1.73
C HIS A 137 1.67 4.23 -1.28
N THR A 138 0.48 4.49 -1.81
CA THR A 138 -0.71 3.67 -1.50
C THR A 138 -0.52 2.24 -1.99
N MET A 139 -0.03 2.07 -3.23
CA MET A 139 0.22 0.75 -3.79
C MET A 139 1.23 -0.03 -2.95
N ALA A 140 2.32 0.61 -2.53
CA ALA A 140 3.34 -0.01 -1.70
C ALA A 140 2.79 -0.38 -0.30
N ALA A 141 2.06 0.53 0.35
CA ALA A 141 1.45 0.28 1.64
C ALA A 141 0.44 -0.88 1.59
N PHE A 142 -0.50 -0.86 0.63
CA PHE A 142 -1.48 -1.94 0.50
C PHE A 142 -0.85 -3.27 0.11
N GLY A 143 0.19 -3.28 -0.74
CA GLY A 143 0.95 -4.48 -1.06
C GLY A 143 1.68 -5.07 0.14
N PHE A 144 2.34 -4.23 0.92
CA PHE A 144 3.09 -4.64 2.10
C PHE A 144 2.16 -5.11 3.24
N PHE A 145 1.20 -4.30 3.64
CA PHE A 145 0.35 -4.60 4.80
C PHE A 145 -0.66 -5.72 4.53
N SER A 146 -1.15 -5.89 3.29
CA SER A 146 -1.94 -7.08 2.93
C SER A 146 -1.11 -8.36 2.99
N MET A 147 0.19 -8.29 2.62
CA MET A 147 1.10 -9.42 2.79
C MET A 147 1.32 -9.75 4.28
N LEU A 148 1.52 -8.74 5.15
CA LEU A 148 1.61 -8.98 6.59
C LEU A 148 0.32 -9.59 7.16
N SER A 149 -0.85 -9.18 6.67
CA SER A 149 -2.13 -9.79 7.03
C SER A 149 -2.17 -11.27 6.65
N TYR A 150 -1.75 -11.62 5.42
CA TYR A 150 -1.64 -13.01 4.97
C TYR A 150 -0.70 -13.84 5.85
N LEU A 151 0.48 -13.30 6.16
CA LEU A 151 1.49 -14.00 6.96
C LEU A 151 1.06 -14.21 8.42
N SER A 152 0.33 -13.25 8.99
CA SER A 152 -0.18 -13.35 10.36
C SER A 152 -1.35 -14.33 10.51
N GLY A 153 -2.21 -14.41 9.49
CA GLY A 153 -3.46 -15.19 9.50
C GLY A 153 -4.48 -14.77 10.56
N LYS A 154 -4.21 -13.68 11.32
CA LYS A 154 -5.05 -13.20 12.43
C LYS A 154 -5.92 -12.03 11.95
N SER A 155 -7.25 -12.20 12.08
CA SER A 155 -8.22 -11.21 11.58
C SER A 155 -8.04 -9.82 12.21
N ILE A 156 -7.76 -9.75 13.52
CA ILE A 156 -7.54 -8.47 14.23
C ILE A 156 -6.30 -7.76 13.69
N LEU A 157 -5.18 -8.49 13.52
CA LEU A 157 -3.97 -7.90 12.92
C LEU A 157 -4.23 -7.47 11.47
N GLY A 158 -5.03 -8.22 10.72
CA GLY A 158 -5.44 -7.82 9.37
C GLY A 158 -6.16 -6.47 9.36
N ALA A 159 -7.08 -6.23 10.30
CA ALA A 159 -7.78 -4.96 10.43
C ALA A 159 -6.83 -3.80 10.82
N VAL A 160 -5.88 -4.05 11.74
CA VAL A 160 -4.85 -3.07 12.10
C VAL A 160 -3.96 -2.74 10.90
N PHE A 161 -3.52 -3.74 10.14
CA PHE A 161 -2.72 -3.54 8.93
C PHE A 161 -3.49 -2.77 7.85
N PHE A 162 -4.79 -3.05 7.70
CA PHE A 162 -5.64 -2.25 6.82
C PHE A 162 -5.67 -0.78 7.26
N LEU A 163 -5.88 -0.51 8.55
CA LEU A 163 -5.93 0.86 9.08
C LEU A 163 -4.62 1.62 8.80
N ILE A 164 -3.46 0.98 8.97
CA ILE A 164 -2.17 1.60 8.67
C ILE A 164 -2.06 1.90 7.16
N ALA A 165 -2.39 0.94 6.29
CA ALA A 165 -2.37 1.15 4.85
C ALA A 165 -3.36 2.24 4.40
N PHE A 166 -4.55 2.29 5.00
CA PHE A 166 -5.56 3.31 4.77
C PHE A 166 -5.03 4.70 5.16
N LEU A 167 -4.44 4.86 6.35
CA LEU A 167 -3.89 6.14 6.81
C LEU A 167 -2.75 6.63 5.90
N ILE A 168 -1.90 5.72 5.40
CA ILE A 168 -0.87 6.07 4.40
C ILE A 168 -1.54 6.52 3.09
N GLY A 169 -2.56 5.83 2.59
CA GLY A 169 -3.32 6.25 1.41
C GLY A 169 -4.01 7.60 1.61
N PHE A 170 -4.68 7.77 2.75
CA PHE A 170 -5.35 9.02 3.11
C PHE A 170 -4.38 10.20 3.21
N SER A 171 -3.18 9.98 3.76
CA SER A 171 -2.14 11.03 3.83
C SER A 171 -1.81 11.61 2.45
N ARG A 172 -1.95 10.81 1.38
CA ARG A 172 -1.65 11.29 0.01
C ARG A 172 -2.69 12.29 -0.49
N ILE A 173 -3.96 12.12 -0.10
CA ILE A 173 -5.02 13.08 -0.42
C ILE A 173 -4.85 14.33 0.44
N TYR A 174 -4.66 14.15 1.76
CA TYR A 174 -4.44 15.25 2.71
C TYR A 174 -3.27 16.16 2.30
N LEU A 175 -2.15 15.58 1.90
CA LEU A 175 -0.93 16.30 1.47
C LEU A 175 -1.00 16.84 0.04
N LEU A 176 -2.17 16.88 -0.60
CA LEU A 176 -2.39 17.37 -1.97
C LEU A 176 -1.54 16.65 -3.03
N GLN A 177 -1.15 15.41 -2.77
CA GLN A 177 -0.26 14.62 -3.64
C GLN A 177 -1.02 13.78 -4.65
N HIS A 178 -2.21 13.30 -4.30
CA HIS A 178 -3.01 12.39 -5.11
C HIS A 178 -4.50 12.63 -4.95
N PHE A 179 -5.26 12.32 -5.98
CA PHE A 179 -6.72 12.24 -5.91
C PHE A 179 -7.18 10.93 -5.29
N GLY A 180 -8.44 10.89 -4.82
CA GLY A 180 -9.05 9.67 -4.29
C GLY A 180 -9.04 8.51 -5.29
N GLY A 181 -9.22 8.79 -6.58
CA GLY A 181 -9.10 7.80 -7.65
C GLY A 181 -7.72 7.17 -7.76
N ASP A 182 -6.65 7.97 -7.57
CA ASP A 182 -5.27 7.47 -7.57
C ASP A 182 -5.02 6.54 -6.38
N VAL A 183 -5.61 6.89 -5.22
CA VAL A 183 -5.53 6.11 -3.98
C VAL A 183 -6.30 4.81 -4.10
N LEU A 184 -7.51 4.85 -4.65
CA LEU A 184 -8.33 3.65 -4.89
C LEU A 184 -7.61 2.68 -5.84
N ALA A 185 -7.15 3.16 -6.99
CA ALA A 185 -6.41 2.35 -7.95
C ALA A 185 -5.11 1.78 -7.34
N GLY A 186 -4.34 2.62 -6.61
CA GLY A 186 -3.13 2.21 -5.92
C GLY A 186 -3.40 1.10 -4.89
N SER A 187 -4.48 1.21 -4.12
CA SER A 187 -4.85 0.20 -3.13
C SER A 187 -5.21 -1.15 -3.75
N ILE A 188 -5.98 -1.15 -4.84
CA ILE A 188 -6.34 -2.36 -5.59
C ILE A 188 -5.09 -3.01 -6.19
N LEU A 189 -4.24 -2.23 -6.87
CA LEU A 189 -3.02 -2.72 -7.50
C LEU A 189 -2.01 -3.24 -6.48
N GLY A 190 -1.95 -2.65 -5.28
CA GLY A 190 -1.13 -3.14 -4.17
C GLY A 190 -1.58 -4.53 -3.70
N ILE A 191 -2.89 -4.74 -3.54
CA ILE A 191 -3.44 -6.06 -3.18
C ILE A 191 -3.18 -7.09 -4.30
N ILE A 192 -3.30 -6.69 -5.56
CA ILE A 192 -2.95 -7.54 -6.70
C ILE A 192 -1.47 -7.93 -6.66
N ALA A 193 -0.56 -6.99 -6.38
CA ALA A 193 0.87 -7.27 -6.24
C ALA A 193 1.15 -8.28 -5.12
N CYS A 194 0.48 -8.16 -3.98
CA CYS A 194 0.52 -9.15 -2.89
C CYS A 194 0.05 -10.52 -3.37
N LEU A 195 -1.11 -10.59 -4.02
CA LEU A 195 -1.67 -11.84 -4.53
C LEU A 195 -0.74 -12.51 -5.54
N LEU A 196 -0.16 -11.76 -6.48
CA LEU A 196 0.81 -12.28 -7.45
C LEU A 196 2.03 -12.88 -6.76
N SER A 197 2.57 -12.18 -5.75
CA SER A 197 3.70 -12.70 -4.96
C SER A 197 3.35 -14.02 -4.27
N ILE A 198 2.19 -14.12 -3.63
CA ILE A 198 1.74 -15.36 -2.97
C ILE A 198 1.57 -16.49 -3.99
N LEU A 199 0.93 -16.21 -5.13
CA LEU A 199 0.69 -17.24 -6.17
C LEU A 199 1.98 -17.74 -6.78
N ILE A 200 2.97 -16.90 -6.97
CA ILE A 200 4.27 -17.30 -7.53
C ILE A 200 5.08 -18.03 -6.47
N PHE A 201 5.38 -17.42 -5.36
CA PHE A 201 6.34 -17.95 -4.40
C PHE A 201 5.78 -19.12 -3.58
N ASP A 202 4.60 -18.99 -3.00
CA ASP A 202 3.96 -20.10 -2.28
C ASP A 202 3.18 -21.03 -3.22
N GLY A 203 2.70 -20.48 -4.34
CA GLY A 203 1.91 -21.19 -5.33
C GLY A 203 2.74 -22.12 -6.22
N LEU A 204 3.56 -21.53 -7.05
CA LEU A 204 4.33 -22.27 -8.07
C LEU A 204 5.64 -22.80 -7.50
N LEU A 205 6.37 -22.01 -6.70
CA LEU A 205 7.67 -22.36 -6.16
C LEU A 205 7.60 -23.13 -4.83
N HIS A 206 6.41 -23.28 -4.25
CA HIS A 206 6.13 -24.04 -3.03
C HIS A 206 7.05 -23.67 -1.84
N LEU A 207 7.33 -22.36 -1.64
CA LEU A 207 8.22 -21.93 -0.57
C LEU A 207 7.71 -22.31 0.82
N ASN A 208 6.39 -22.38 1.01
CA ASN A 208 5.76 -22.84 2.24
C ASN A 208 6.13 -24.27 2.65
N ASN A 209 6.52 -25.14 1.69
CA ASN A 209 6.92 -26.53 1.94
C ASN A 209 8.43 -26.65 2.23
N ARG A 210 9.22 -25.59 2.04
CA ARG A 210 10.67 -25.60 2.25
C ARG A 210 11.01 -25.25 3.70
N SER A 211 11.29 -26.23 4.53
CA SER A 211 11.57 -26.06 5.97
C SER A 211 12.68 -25.03 6.23
N ARG A 212 13.76 -25.05 5.44
CA ARG A 212 14.89 -24.09 5.55
C ARG A 212 14.46 -22.65 5.38
N LEU A 213 13.50 -22.35 4.48
CA LEU A 213 13.03 -20.99 4.24
C LEU A 213 12.07 -20.46 5.31
N ARG A 214 11.46 -21.34 6.08
CA ARG A 214 10.64 -20.96 7.24
C ARG A 214 11.48 -20.50 8.41
N LYS A 215 12.75 -20.91 8.50
CA LYS A 215 13.74 -20.44 9.45
C LYS A 215 14.33 -19.11 8.95
N GLY A 216 14.79 -18.26 9.84
CA GLY A 216 15.47 -17.00 9.52
C GLY A 216 16.89 -16.99 10.05
N LEU A 217 17.56 -15.85 9.90
CA LEU A 217 18.93 -15.66 10.38
C LEU A 217 19.10 -16.00 11.87
N TRP A 218 18.11 -15.65 12.69
CA TRP A 218 18.14 -15.97 14.12
C TRP A 218 18.32 -17.46 14.39
N HIS A 219 17.61 -18.32 13.67
CA HIS A 219 17.73 -19.77 13.83
C HIS A 219 19.08 -20.32 13.40
N LEU A 220 19.71 -19.71 12.38
CA LEU A 220 21.03 -20.10 11.89
C LEU A 220 22.13 -19.71 12.90
N LEU A 221 22.01 -18.53 13.50
CA LEU A 221 22.99 -17.99 14.47
C LEU A 221 22.85 -18.64 15.86
N ALA A 222 21.64 -19.04 16.26
CA ALA A 222 21.37 -19.67 17.55
C ALA A 222 21.78 -21.17 17.60
N GLY A 223 22.46 -21.68 16.57
CA GLY A 223 22.98 -23.08 16.57
C GLY A 223 21.89 -24.15 16.42
N GLY A 224 20.78 -23.83 15.80
CA GLY A 224 19.70 -24.78 15.52
C GLY A 224 20.18 -25.87 14.57
N THR A 225 20.75 -26.93 15.15
CA THR A 225 20.86 -28.24 14.50
C THR A 225 19.46 -28.86 14.50
N ASP A 226 18.81 -28.89 13.27
CA ASP A 226 17.88 -29.96 12.82
C ASP A 226 17.50 -29.70 11.35
#